data_2dda4326772e5c35ea74fb50aa3bb80e
#
_entry.id   2dda4326772e5c35ea74fb50aa3bb80e
#
_cell.length_a   1.000
_cell.length_b   1.000
_cell.length_c   1.000
_cell.angle_alpha   90.00
_cell.angle_beta   90.00
_cell.angle_gamma   90.00
#
_symmetry.space_group_name_H-M   'P 1'
#
loop_
_entity.id
_entity.type
_entity.pdbx_description
1 polymer ?
#
loop_
_entity_poly.entity_id
_entity_poly.type
_entity_poly.pdbx_seq_one_letter_code
_entity_poly.pdbx_strand_id
1 'polypeptide(L)'
;MGGVAFLFAGQGAQHPAMGVDLIEASPAAAEVFAIADEVRPGTSEQCRSASKEELSQTENTQPCVFVHDLAAAAALRERGVVPTACAGFSLGEVAALTFAGAFDTRAGFELVCERAALMATAAERHPGGMRAVIKLDAAQVEGLAKQAGEDCWPVNYNSPQQTVVAGAPEALQELDVLVKEAGGRAMKVAVSGAFHSPYMAEATCGLAAYIEAGHAPSPLLIPVMANMTAAPYPADPRAASDVLANQVSHAVRWVDTLHALQDQGIDTFIEVGPGKTLSGLVKRTLSDVRVYSCETAEQVAAIADELA
;
A
#
# COMPACT_ATOMS: atom_id res chain seq x y z
N MET A 1 -26.92 1.28 7.18
CA MET A 1 -25.65 1.61 6.53
C MET A 1 -24.90 0.31 6.35
N GLY A 2 -24.24 0.11 5.20
CA GLY A 2 -23.32 -1.01 5.02
C GLY A 2 -22.05 -0.83 5.85
N GLY A 3 -21.09 -1.75 5.69
CA GLY A 3 -19.82 -1.68 6.41
C GLY A 3 -18.90 -0.56 5.86
N VAL A 4 -17.96 -0.13 6.70
CA VAL A 4 -16.90 0.83 6.35
C VAL A 4 -15.59 0.09 6.17
N ALA A 5 -14.85 0.35 5.08
CA ALA A 5 -13.49 -0.10 4.92
C ALA A 5 -12.50 1.07 4.98
N PHE A 6 -11.40 0.93 5.73
CA PHE A 6 -10.25 1.80 5.62
C PHE A 6 -9.28 1.23 4.60
N LEU A 7 -8.85 2.08 3.66
CA LEU A 7 -7.87 1.76 2.63
C LEU A 7 -6.59 2.55 2.89
N PHE A 8 -5.52 1.86 3.25
CA PHE A 8 -4.24 2.47 3.60
C PHE A 8 -3.39 2.71 2.36
N ALA A 9 -2.86 3.93 2.22
CA ALA A 9 -2.16 4.37 1.03
C ALA A 9 -0.84 3.59 0.80
N GLY A 10 -0.40 3.55 -0.44
CA GLY A 10 0.85 2.91 -0.84
C GLY A 10 1.91 3.90 -1.32
N GLN A 11 3.07 3.38 -1.69
CA GLN A 11 4.15 4.17 -2.31
C GLN A 11 3.65 4.85 -3.58
N GLY A 12 4.00 6.13 -3.76
CA GLY A 12 3.53 7.01 -4.83
C GLY A 12 2.53 8.06 -4.36
N ALA A 13 2.02 7.93 -3.13
CA ALA A 13 1.10 8.89 -2.52
C ALA A 13 1.83 10.05 -1.79
N GLN A 14 3.10 9.85 -1.41
CA GLN A 14 3.90 10.80 -0.61
C GLN A 14 4.08 12.15 -1.28
N HIS A 15 4.06 13.19 -0.47
CA HIS A 15 4.40 14.56 -0.86
C HIS A 15 4.93 15.36 0.33
N PRO A 16 5.68 16.45 0.10
CA PRO A 16 6.15 17.34 1.18
C PRO A 16 4.99 17.89 2.00
N ALA A 17 5.23 18.09 3.30
CA ALA A 17 4.29 18.63 4.29
C ALA A 17 3.09 17.71 4.61
N MET A 18 3.13 16.41 4.29
CA MET A 18 2.08 15.47 4.67
C MET A 18 2.06 15.24 6.20
N GLY A 19 0.88 15.21 6.80
CA GLY A 19 0.62 14.87 8.21
C GLY A 19 0.86 15.98 9.23
N VAL A 20 1.33 17.16 8.82
CA VAL A 20 1.65 18.26 9.74
C VAL A 20 0.40 18.74 10.50
N ASP A 21 -0.69 18.94 9.83
CA ASP A 21 -1.97 19.39 10.40
C ASP A 21 -2.64 18.31 11.27
N LEU A 22 -2.43 17.04 10.98
CA LEU A 22 -2.89 15.92 11.81
C LEU A 22 -2.21 15.90 13.18
N ILE A 23 -0.87 16.14 13.22
CA ILE A 23 -0.11 16.22 14.48
C ILE A 23 -0.67 17.36 15.36
N GLU A 24 -1.04 18.49 14.77
CA GLU A 24 -1.56 19.64 15.50
C GLU A 24 -3.01 19.46 15.99
N ALA A 25 -3.82 18.69 15.24
CA ALA A 25 -5.26 18.58 15.46
C ALA A 25 -5.69 17.35 16.27
N SER A 26 -4.88 16.27 16.32
CA SER A 26 -5.23 15.01 16.96
C SER A 26 -4.11 14.49 17.86
N PRO A 27 -4.35 14.38 19.17
CA PRO A 27 -3.41 13.74 20.11
C PRO A 27 -3.03 12.31 19.70
N ALA A 28 -4.00 11.53 19.17
CA ALA A 28 -3.74 10.17 18.70
C ALA A 28 -2.81 10.15 17.47
N ALA A 29 -2.96 11.10 16.54
CA ALA A 29 -2.05 11.24 15.41
C ALA A 29 -0.64 11.69 15.87
N ALA A 30 -0.57 12.65 16.80
CA ALA A 30 0.70 13.12 17.37
C ALA A 30 1.49 12.00 18.06
N GLU A 31 0.80 11.08 18.77
CA GLU A 31 1.42 9.91 19.41
C GLU A 31 2.05 8.98 18.37
N VAL A 32 1.37 8.72 17.24
CA VAL A 32 1.92 7.90 16.16
C VAL A 32 3.23 8.47 15.63
N PHE A 33 3.28 9.77 15.36
CA PHE A 33 4.50 10.45 14.90
C PHE A 33 5.61 10.45 15.96
N ALA A 34 5.26 10.65 17.24
CA ALA A 34 6.23 10.61 18.34
C ALA A 34 6.90 9.23 18.47
N ILE A 35 6.13 8.15 18.38
CA ILE A 35 6.65 6.78 18.38
C ILE A 35 7.58 6.53 17.17
N ALA A 36 7.19 7.02 15.99
CA ALA A 36 8.02 6.90 14.80
C ALA A 36 9.37 7.63 14.95
N ASP A 37 9.37 8.85 15.53
CA ASP A 37 10.60 9.61 15.80
C ASP A 37 11.48 8.96 16.88
N GLU A 38 10.92 8.21 17.82
CA GLU A 38 11.72 7.42 18.78
C GLU A 38 12.46 6.26 18.10
N VAL A 39 11.83 5.60 17.11
CA VAL A 39 12.41 4.47 16.36
C VAL A 39 13.39 4.97 15.29
N ARG A 40 12.97 5.95 14.51
CA ARG A 40 13.73 6.54 13.41
C ARG A 40 13.73 8.07 13.55
N PRO A 41 14.71 8.63 14.29
CA PRO A 41 14.77 10.07 14.58
C PRO A 41 14.70 10.93 13.31
N GLY A 42 13.83 11.95 13.34
CA GLY A 42 13.64 12.88 12.24
C GLY A 42 12.57 12.45 11.20
N THR A 43 11.80 11.40 11.46
CA THR A 43 10.71 10.97 10.55
C THR A 43 9.64 12.07 10.38
N SER A 44 9.20 12.70 11.47
CA SER A 44 8.25 13.83 11.41
C SER A 44 8.80 15.01 10.61
N GLU A 45 10.08 15.35 10.80
CA GLU A 45 10.72 16.43 10.06
C GLU A 45 10.87 16.06 8.57
N GLN A 46 11.18 14.81 8.25
CA GLN A 46 11.25 14.32 6.88
C GLN A 46 9.89 14.41 6.18
N CYS A 47 8.78 14.05 6.84
CA CYS A 47 7.43 14.25 6.31
C CYS A 47 7.12 15.73 6.05
N ARG A 48 7.59 16.62 6.93
CA ARG A 48 7.34 18.07 6.88
C ARG A 48 8.11 18.77 5.78
N SER A 49 9.40 18.48 5.61
CA SER A 49 10.32 19.37 4.90
C SER A 49 11.17 18.70 3.83
N ALA A 50 11.17 17.36 3.72
CA ALA A 50 11.97 16.66 2.72
C ALA A 50 11.51 17.01 1.29
N SER A 51 12.47 17.03 0.36
CA SER A 51 12.18 17.21 -1.06
C SER A 51 11.38 16.03 -1.63
N LYS A 52 10.74 16.26 -2.77
CA LYS A 52 10.03 15.17 -3.48
C LYS A 52 10.98 14.04 -3.89
N GLU A 53 12.19 14.38 -4.27
CA GLU A 53 13.24 13.42 -4.65
C GLU A 53 13.65 12.55 -3.47
N GLU A 54 13.84 13.15 -2.31
CA GLU A 54 14.18 12.44 -1.07
C GLU A 54 13.02 11.53 -0.62
N LEU A 55 11.80 12.04 -0.62
CA LEU A 55 10.60 11.24 -0.31
C LEU A 55 10.32 10.13 -1.33
N SER A 56 10.92 10.16 -2.53
CA SER A 56 10.73 9.12 -3.55
C SER A 56 11.67 7.93 -3.38
N GLN A 57 12.64 8.01 -2.49
CA GLN A 57 13.49 6.87 -2.13
C GLN A 57 12.71 5.90 -1.26
N THR A 58 12.70 4.61 -1.61
CA THR A 58 11.87 3.59 -0.96
C THR A 58 12.06 3.55 0.57
N GLU A 59 13.30 3.73 1.05
CA GLU A 59 13.67 3.76 2.46
C GLU A 59 13.11 4.97 3.21
N ASN A 60 12.76 6.03 2.49
CA ASN A 60 12.10 7.22 3.04
C ASN A 60 10.59 7.18 2.81
N THR A 61 10.17 6.75 1.62
CA THR A 61 8.74 6.69 1.27
C THR A 61 7.95 5.82 2.22
N GLN A 62 8.42 4.58 2.44
CA GLN A 62 7.62 3.61 3.19
C GLN A 62 7.40 4.05 4.64
N PRO A 63 8.42 4.43 5.44
CA PRO A 63 8.20 4.94 6.78
C PRO A 63 7.32 6.19 6.83
N CYS A 64 7.54 7.16 5.92
CA CYS A 64 6.80 8.42 5.93
C CYS A 64 5.31 8.24 5.55
N VAL A 65 4.99 7.37 4.58
CA VAL A 65 3.59 7.08 4.24
C VAL A 65 2.92 6.26 5.34
N PHE A 66 3.60 5.24 5.88
CA PHE A 66 3.10 4.42 6.98
C PHE A 66 2.69 5.27 8.20
N VAL A 67 3.54 6.19 8.64
CA VAL A 67 3.24 7.01 9.82
C VAL A 67 2.06 7.93 9.57
N HIS A 68 1.95 8.49 8.37
CA HIS A 68 0.82 9.33 7.97
C HIS A 68 -0.49 8.51 7.88
N ASP A 69 -0.45 7.33 7.28
CA ASP A 69 -1.58 6.41 7.19
C ASP A 69 -2.16 6.09 8.57
N LEU A 70 -1.29 5.68 9.51
CA LEU A 70 -1.70 5.38 10.88
C LEU A 70 -2.21 6.62 11.62
N ALA A 71 -1.58 7.77 11.43
CA ALA A 71 -2.00 9.01 12.05
C ALA A 71 -3.41 9.43 11.59
N ALA A 72 -3.70 9.35 10.28
CA ALA A 72 -5.02 9.63 9.73
C ALA A 72 -6.08 8.64 10.25
N ALA A 73 -5.75 7.34 10.27
CA ALA A 73 -6.64 6.31 10.80
C ALA A 73 -6.90 6.47 12.32
N ALA A 74 -5.86 6.82 13.10
CA ALA A 74 -5.97 7.08 14.53
C ALA A 74 -6.85 8.31 14.82
N ALA A 75 -6.71 9.39 14.04
CA ALA A 75 -7.53 10.59 14.14
C ALA A 75 -9.01 10.31 13.82
N LEU A 76 -9.32 9.49 12.81
CA LEU A 76 -10.68 9.04 12.52
C LEU A 76 -11.25 8.20 13.67
N ARG A 77 -10.48 7.25 14.19
CA ARG A 77 -10.89 6.42 15.32
C ARG A 77 -11.15 7.25 16.59
N GLU A 78 -10.35 8.27 16.85
CA GLU A 78 -10.55 9.22 17.96
C GLU A 78 -11.90 9.96 17.84
N ARG A 79 -12.37 10.19 16.62
CA ARG A 79 -13.69 10.79 16.30
C ARG A 79 -14.82 9.76 16.23
N GLY A 80 -14.57 8.49 16.55
CA GLY A 80 -15.60 7.44 16.58
C GLY A 80 -15.83 6.74 15.23
N VAL A 81 -15.08 7.06 14.18
CA VAL A 81 -15.18 6.35 12.90
C VAL A 81 -14.31 5.09 12.95
N VAL A 82 -14.95 3.92 12.96
CA VAL A 82 -14.27 2.62 13.08
C VAL A 82 -14.64 1.76 11.87
N PRO A 83 -13.65 1.19 11.18
CA PRO A 83 -13.91 0.33 10.03
C PRO A 83 -14.35 -1.08 10.46
N THR A 84 -15.13 -1.73 9.60
CA THR A 84 -15.48 -3.17 9.72
C THR A 84 -14.45 -4.07 9.05
N ALA A 85 -13.68 -3.54 8.11
CA ALA A 85 -12.56 -4.22 7.45
C ALA A 85 -11.50 -3.20 7.05
N CYS A 86 -10.29 -3.67 6.87
CA CYS A 86 -9.16 -2.88 6.36
C CYS A 86 -8.54 -3.55 5.13
N ALA A 87 -7.98 -2.73 4.25
CA ALA A 87 -7.04 -3.16 3.22
C ALA A 87 -5.96 -2.09 3.07
N GLY A 88 -4.79 -2.46 2.59
CA GLY A 88 -3.74 -1.49 2.31
C GLY A 88 -3.02 -1.83 1.01
N PHE A 89 -2.53 -0.84 0.30
CA PHE A 89 -1.85 -1.06 -0.97
C PHE A 89 -0.35 -1.20 -0.75
N SER A 90 0.21 -2.40 -0.97
CA SER A 90 1.64 -2.68 -0.77
C SER A 90 2.11 -2.33 0.65
N LEU A 91 2.87 -1.26 0.86
CA LEU A 91 3.26 -0.81 2.21
C LEU A 91 2.06 -0.50 3.11
N GLY A 92 0.96 -0.01 2.53
CA GLY A 92 -0.27 0.25 3.27
C GLY A 92 -0.88 -0.99 3.92
N GLU A 93 -0.57 -2.20 3.44
CA GLU A 93 -0.97 -3.44 4.09
C GLU A 93 -0.32 -3.60 5.47
N VAL A 94 0.94 -3.16 5.63
CA VAL A 94 1.62 -3.14 6.95
C VAL A 94 0.94 -2.14 7.89
N ALA A 95 0.54 -0.97 7.37
CA ALA A 95 -0.22 0.02 8.14
C ALA A 95 -1.61 -0.53 8.53
N ALA A 96 -2.31 -1.21 7.61
CA ALA A 96 -3.59 -1.86 7.88
C ALA A 96 -3.48 -2.93 8.98
N LEU A 97 -2.47 -3.79 8.90
CA LEU A 97 -2.18 -4.81 9.91
C LEU A 97 -1.88 -4.20 11.28
N THR A 98 -1.09 -3.13 11.32
CA THR A 98 -0.77 -2.40 12.56
C THR A 98 -2.02 -1.77 13.16
N PHE A 99 -2.83 -1.07 12.35
CA PHE A 99 -4.09 -0.48 12.81
C PHE A 99 -5.08 -1.53 13.32
N ALA A 100 -5.11 -2.71 12.69
CA ALA A 100 -5.96 -3.84 13.07
C ALA A 100 -5.43 -4.66 14.26
N GLY A 101 -4.29 -4.28 14.85
CA GLY A 101 -3.75 -4.87 16.08
C GLY A 101 -2.79 -6.04 15.89
N ALA A 102 -2.37 -6.36 14.65
CA ALA A 102 -1.31 -7.36 14.42
C ALA A 102 0.02 -6.95 15.07
N PHE A 103 0.28 -5.65 15.10
CA PHE A 103 1.45 -5.02 15.70
C PHE A 103 1.02 -3.81 16.51
N ASP A 104 1.76 -3.46 17.54
CA ASP A 104 1.68 -2.10 18.06
C ASP A 104 2.36 -1.11 17.09
N THR A 105 2.17 0.19 17.32
CA THR A 105 2.70 1.23 16.42
C THR A 105 4.21 1.15 16.25
N ARG A 106 4.95 0.84 17.32
CA ARG A 106 6.42 0.72 17.30
C ARG A 106 6.85 -0.46 16.45
N ALA A 107 6.33 -1.65 16.74
CA ALA A 107 6.68 -2.87 16.02
C ALA A 107 6.29 -2.80 14.53
N GLY A 108 5.13 -2.23 14.19
CA GLY A 108 4.72 -2.00 12.81
C GLY A 108 5.62 -1.00 12.08
N PHE A 109 6.08 0.05 12.77
CA PHE A 109 7.00 1.03 12.20
C PHE A 109 8.41 0.45 12.00
N GLU A 110 8.92 -0.36 12.94
CA GLU A 110 10.17 -1.10 12.79
C GLU A 110 10.10 -2.07 11.60
N LEU A 111 9.00 -2.81 11.47
CA LEU A 111 8.76 -3.73 10.35
C LEU A 111 8.75 -3.00 8.99
N VAL A 112 8.08 -1.85 8.88
CA VAL A 112 8.05 -1.12 7.60
C VAL A 112 9.42 -0.53 7.25
N CYS A 113 10.23 -0.10 8.24
CA CYS A 113 11.60 0.33 8.01
C CYS A 113 12.48 -0.82 7.50
N GLU A 114 12.40 -2.00 8.12
CA GLU A 114 13.11 -3.21 7.66
C GLU A 114 12.66 -3.62 6.26
N ARG A 115 11.34 -3.65 6.01
CA ARG A 115 10.78 -3.92 4.68
C ARG A 115 11.35 -2.98 3.61
N ALA A 116 11.39 -1.68 3.91
CA ALA A 116 11.91 -0.68 2.99
C ALA A 116 13.38 -0.92 2.64
N ALA A 117 14.22 -1.21 3.64
CA ALA A 117 15.64 -1.50 3.47
C ALA A 117 15.89 -2.78 2.66
N LEU A 118 15.15 -3.85 2.97
CA LEU A 118 15.25 -5.13 2.24
C LEU A 118 14.83 -4.99 0.77
N MET A 119 13.73 -4.26 0.50
CA MET A 119 13.26 -4.00 -0.86
C MET A 119 14.22 -3.10 -1.65
N ALA A 120 14.82 -2.10 -1.03
CA ALA A 120 15.83 -1.25 -1.64
C ALA A 120 17.08 -2.06 -2.01
N THR A 121 17.57 -2.87 -1.09
CA THR A 121 18.72 -3.77 -1.33
C THR A 121 18.46 -4.75 -2.47
N ALA A 122 17.27 -5.37 -2.51
CA ALA A 122 16.89 -6.28 -3.60
C ALA A 122 16.82 -5.55 -4.95
N ALA A 123 16.29 -4.32 -4.97
CA ALA A 123 16.22 -3.50 -6.18
C ALA A 123 17.60 -3.08 -6.73
N GLU A 124 18.57 -2.84 -5.86
CA GLU A 124 19.97 -2.57 -6.26
C GLU A 124 20.63 -3.81 -6.88
N ARG A 125 20.39 -5.00 -6.34
CA ARG A 125 20.95 -6.26 -6.81
C ARG A 125 20.29 -6.76 -8.10
N HIS A 126 19.01 -6.48 -8.28
CA HIS A 126 18.21 -6.86 -9.43
C HIS A 126 17.62 -5.62 -10.10
N PRO A 127 18.42 -4.90 -10.91
CA PRO A 127 17.98 -3.68 -11.59
C PRO A 127 16.75 -3.95 -12.47
N GLY A 128 15.70 -3.20 -12.26
CA GLY A 128 14.44 -3.33 -12.98
C GLY A 128 13.59 -2.07 -12.87
N GLY A 129 12.37 -2.16 -13.30
CA GLY A 129 11.45 -1.03 -13.24
C GLY A 129 10.00 -1.47 -13.34
N MET A 130 9.11 -0.48 -13.44
CA MET A 130 7.67 -0.74 -13.55
C MET A 130 7.02 0.15 -14.62
N ARG A 131 5.96 -0.37 -15.23
CA ARG A 131 5.10 0.31 -16.20
C ARG A 131 3.64 0.23 -15.78
N ALA A 132 2.97 1.35 -15.66
CA ALA A 132 1.51 1.38 -15.55
C ALA A 132 0.91 1.31 -16.96
N VAL A 133 0.29 0.19 -17.28
CA VAL A 133 -0.42 -0.05 -18.53
C VAL A 133 -1.87 0.31 -18.33
N ILE A 134 -2.40 1.19 -19.19
CA ILE A 134 -3.79 1.67 -19.16
C ILE A 134 -4.49 1.43 -20.49
N LYS A 135 -5.85 1.40 -20.47
CA LYS A 135 -6.75 1.16 -21.61
C LYS A 135 -6.76 -0.28 -22.14
N LEU A 136 -6.11 -1.20 -21.45
CA LEU A 136 -6.16 -2.63 -21.72
C LEU A 136 -6.65 -3.33 -20.45
N ASP A 137 -7.37 -4.43 -20.61
CA ASP A 137 -7.75 -5.28 -19.50
C ASP A 137 -6.58 -6.15 -19.01
N ALA A 138 -6.76 -6.79 -17.86
CA ALA A 138 -5.71 -7.58 -17.22
C ALA A 138 -5.24 -8.74 -18.11
N ALA A 139 -6.15 -9.46 -18.77
CA ALA A 139 -5.81 -10.61 -19.61
C ALA A 139 -4.98 -10.18 -20.85
N GLN A 140 -5.32 -9.03 -21.45
CA GLN A 140 -4.53 -8.45 -22.53
C GLN A 140 -3.12 -8.11 -22.03
N VAL A 141 -2.98 -7.45 -20.87
CA VAL A 141 -1.68 -7.08 -20.30
C VAL A 141 -0.83 -8.31 -19.95
N GLU A 142 -1.44 -9.35 -19.38
CA GLU A 142 -0.76 -10.64 -19.10
C GLU A 142 -0.23 -11.28 -20.39
N GLY A 143 -1.03 -11.29 -21.45
CA GLY A 143 -0.63 -11.79 -22.77
C GLY A 143 0.56 -11.02 -23.35
N LEU A 144 0.54 -9.69 -23.27
CA LEU A 144 1.62 -8.82 -23.76
C LEU A 144 2.88 -8.94 -22.90
N ALA A 145 2.76 -9.01 -21.57
CA ALA A 145 3.89 -9.21 -20.69
C ALA A 145 4.62 -10.52 -20.96
N LYS A 146 3.86 -11.62 -21.20
CA LYS A 146 4.42 -12.92 -21.58
C LYS A 146 5.15 -12.88 -22.93
N GLN A 147 4.66 -12.08 -23.88
CA GLN A 147 5.32 -11.88 -25.19
C GLN A 147 6.59 -11.04 -25.06
N ALA A 148 6.62 -10.06 -24.14
CA ALA A 148 7.75 -9.17 -23.91
C ALA A 148 8.98 -9.89 -23.31
N GLY A 149 8.80 -11.04 -22.67
CA GLY A 149 9.89 -11.87 -22.17
C GLY A 149 9.61 -12.55 -20.82
N GLU A 150 10.54 -13.39 -20.39
CA GLU A 150 10.44 -14.13 -19.12
C GLU A 150 10.54 -13.21 -17.90
N ASP A 151 11.31 -12.12 -18.01
CA ASP A 151 11.50 -11.14 -16.94
C ASP A 151 10.53 -9.95 -17.06
N CYS A 152 9.24 -10.25 -17.26
CA CYS A 152 8.17 -9.27 -17.41
C CYS A 152 6.89 -9.78 -16.73
N TRP A 153 6.50 -9.18 -15.60
CA TRP A 153 5.44 -9.71 -14.74
C TRP A 153 4.36 -8.65 -14.45
N PRO A 154 3.07 -8.94 -14.70
CA PRO A 154 1.98 -8.15 -14.14
C PRO A 154 1.98 -8.27 -12.62
N VAL A 155 2.09 -7.13 -11.94
CA VAL A 155 2.32 -7.10 -10.48
C VAL A 155 1.28 -6.32 -9.69
N ASN A 156 0.55 -5.36 -10.29
CA ASN A 156 -0.53 -4.68 -9.57
C ASN A 156 -1.75 -4.59 -10.48
N TYR A 157 -2.82 -5.26 -10.10
CA TYR A 157 -4.12 -5.21 -10.77
C TYR A 157 -4.96 -4.09 -10.16
N ASN A 158 -4.73 -2.86 -10.62
CA ASN A 158 -5.20 -1.64 -9.96
C ASN A 158 -6.68 -1.31 -10.23
N SER A 159 -7.13 -1.50 -11.46
CA SER A 159 -8.52 -1.31 -11.88
C SER A 159 -8.79 -2.14 -13.14
N PRO A 160 -10.03 -2.28 -13.60
CA PRO A 160 -10.37 -3.09 -14.78
C PRO A 160 -9.56 -2.74 -16.05
N GLN A 161 -9.05 -1.51 -16.15
CA GLN A 161 -8.27 -1.03 -17.30
C GLN A 161 -6.89 -0.45 -16.90
N GLN A 162 -6.37 -0.86 -15.74
CA GLN A 162 -5.04 -0.45 -15.29
C GLN A 162 -4.33 -1.59 -14.58
N THR A 163 -3.28 -2.10 -15.20
CA THR A 163 -2.37 -3.09 -14.62
C THR A 163 -0.95 -2.55 -14.63
N VAL A 164 -0.22 -2.71 -13.53
CA VAL A 164 1.21 -2.38 -13.48
C VAL A 164 2.00 -3.65 -13.76
N VAL A 165 3.01 -3.51 -14.62
CA VAL A 165 3.94 -4.57 -14.99
C VAL A 165 5.32 -4.20 -14.49
N ALA A 166 5.99 -5.12 -13.81
CA ALA A 166 7.38 -5.01 -13.38
C ALA A 166 8.27 -5.88 -14.27
N GLY A 167 9.55 -5.54 -14.40
CA GLY A 167 10.46 -6.38 -15.18
C GLY A 167 11.83 -5.78 -15.41
N ALA A 168 12.64 -6.54 -16.16
CA ALA A 168 13.92 -6.10 -16.66
C ALA A 168 13.78 -4.92 -17.63
N PRO A 169 14.78 -4.03 -17.71
CA PRO A 169 14.70 -2.85 -18.60
C PRO A 169 14.40 -3.19 -20.06
N GLU A 170 14.99 -4.24 -20.59
CA GLU A 170 14.83 -4.69 -21.97
C GLU A 170 13.41 -5.24 -22.22
N ALA A 171 12.91 -6.07 -21.31
CA ALA A 171 11.55 -6.61 -21.40
C ALA A 171 10.49 -5.51 -21.28
N LEU A 172 10.74 -4.49 -20.45
CA LEU A 172 9.82 -3.34 -20.34
C LEU A 172 9.85 -2.45 -21.58
N GLN A 173 10.97 -2.36 -22.31
CA GLN A 173 11.02 -1.65 -23.60
C GLN A 173 10.21 -2.38 -24.67
N GLU A 174 10.31 -3.71 -24.74
CA GLU A 174 9.49 -4.52 -25.62
C GLU A 174 8.01 -4.41 -25.26
N LEU A 175 7.68 -4.46 -23.96
CA LEU A 175 6.30 -4.23 -23.50
C LEU A 175 5.75 -2.87 -23.94
N ASP A 176 6.55 -1.79 -23.89
CA ASP A 176 6.14 -0.45 -24.30
C ASP A 176 5.70 -0.45 -25.79
N VAL A 177 6.39 -1.21 -26.65
CA VAL A 177 6.04 -1.38 -28.08
C VAL A 177 4.74 -2.16 -28.24
N LEU A 178 4.67 -3.35 -27.63
CA LEU A 178 3.50 -4.25 -27.72
C LEU A 178 2.22 -3.58 -27.21
N VAL A 179 2.30 -2.87 -26.08
CA VAL A 179 1.17 -2.13 -25.49
C VAL A 179 0.66 -1.05 -26.45
N LYS A 180 1.57 -0.31 -27.11
CA LYS A 180 1.21 0.72 -28.09
C LYS A 180 0.53 0.12 -29.31
N GLU A 181 1.02 -1.00 -29.83
CA GLU A 181 0.43 -1.73 -30.97
C GLU A 181 -0.98 -2.26 -30.64
N ALA A 182 -1.19 -2.70 -29.39
CA ALA A 182 -2.50 -3.11 -28.88
C ALA A 182 -3.48 -1.95 -28.58
N GLY A 183 -3.08 -0.69 -28.82
CA GLY A 183 -3.90 0.50 -28.57
C GLY A 183 -3.92 0.98 -27.11
N GLY A 184 -3.11 0.38 -26.24
CA GLY A 184 -2.91 0.78 -24.87
C GLY A 184 -1.89 1.91 -24.71
N ARG A 185 -1.57 2.24 -23.46
CA ARG A 185 -0.52 3.19 -23.10
C ARG A 185 0.25 2.67 -21.91
N ALA A 186 1.56 2.53 -22.04
CA ALA A 186 2.48 2.24 -20.93
C ALA A 186 3.13 3.54 -20.43
N MET A 187 3.16 3.72 -19.11
CA MET A 187 3.76 4.87 -18.45
C MET A 187 4.77 4.39 -17.41
N LYS A 188 5.98 4.96 -17.42
CA LYS A 188 6.99 4.65 -16.42
C LYS A 188 6.49 5.04 -15.02
N VAL A 189 6.57 4.11 -14.07
CA VAL A 189 6.32 4.39 -12.66
C VAL A 189 7.63 4.89 -12.04
N ALA A 190 7.54 5.93 -11.23
CA ALA A 190 8.70 6.54 -10.56
C ALA A 190 9.09 5.73 -9.31
N VAL A 191 9.66 4.55 -9.52
CA VAL A 191 10.17 3.65 -8.47
C VAL A 191 11.54 3.12 -8.87
N SER A 192 12.32 2.67 -7.88
CA SER A 192 13.71 2.24 -8.04
C SER A 192 13.88 0.77 -8.42
N GLY A 193 12.79 -0.05 -8.41
CA GLY A 193 12.91 -1.48 -8.64
C GLY A 193 11.67 -2.12 -9.24
N ALA A 194 11.80 -3.41 -9.58
CA ALA A 194 10.71 -4.26 -10.04
C ALA A 194 9.97 -4.89 -8.85
N PHE A 195 9.27 -4.05 -8.06
CA PHE A 195 8.56 -4.50 -6.86
C PHE A 195 7.43 -5.47 -7.19
N HIS A 196 7.09 -6.32 -6.22
CA HIS A 196 6.05 -7.35 -6.33
C HIS A 196 6.32 -8.42 -7.39
N SER A 197 7.57 -8.55 -7.84
CA SER A 197 8.03 -9.53 -8.82
C SER A 197 9.00 -10.53 -8.19
N PRO A 198 9.41 -11.60 -8.90
CA PRO A 198 10.46 -12.52 -8.46
C PRO A 198 11.80 -11.84 -8.10
N TYR A 199 12.08 -10.66 -8.60
CA TYR A 199 13.27 -9.88 -8.22
C TYR A 199 13.29 -9.44 -6.75
N MET A 200 12.16 -9.56 -6.04
CA MET A 200 12.05 -9.30 -4.60
C MET A 200 12.18 -10.57 -3.74
N ALA A 201 12.60 -11.71 -4.31
CA ALA A 201 12.73 -12.96 -3.54
C ALA A 201 13.68 -12.85 -2.34
N GLU A 202 14.79 -12.11 -2.47
CA GLU A 202 15.71 -11.87 -1.36
C GLU A 202 15.05 -11.04 -0.24
N ALA A 203 14.23 -10.06 -0.60
CA ALA A 203 13.48 -9.28 0.39
C ALA A 203 12.44 -10.16 1.11
N THR A 204 11.78 -11.09 0.41
CA THR A 204 10.91 -12.10 1.03
C THR A 204 11.66 -12.92 2.07
N CYS A 205 12.85 -13.44 1.73
CA CYS A 205 13.67 -14.24 2.66
C CYS A 205 14.08 -13.40 3.88
N GLY A 206 14.48 -12.14 3.69
CA GLY A 206 14.84 -11.23 4.76
C GLY A 206 13.67 -10.93 5.70
N LEU A 207 12.48 -10.64 5.15
CA LEU A 207 11.27 -10.42 5.94
C LEU A 207 10.84 -11.68 6.71
N ALA A 208 10.90 -12.86 6.09
CA ALA A 208 10.61 -14.12 6.78
C ALA A 208 11.54 -14.32 7.99
N ALA A 209 12.84 -14.09 7.81
CA ALA A 209 13.81 -14.19 8.89
C ALA A 209 13.56 -13.14 10.01
N TYR A 210 13.21 -11.90 9.65
CA TYR A 210 12.85 -10.86 10.61
C TYR A 210 11.61 -11.26 11.43
N ILE A 211 10.57 -11.76 10.76
CA ILE A 211 9.33 -12.22 11.41
C ILE A 211 9.62 -13.40 12.36
N GLU A 212 10.40 -14.38 11.92
CA GLU A 212 10.80 -15.54 12.73
C GLU A 212 11.65 -15.18 13.95
N ALA A 213 12.39 -14.07 13.90
CA ALA A 213 13.19 -13.56 15.01
C ALA A 213 12.37 -12.97 16.18
N GLY A 214 11.04 -13.04 16.12
CA GLY A 214 10.15 -12.61 17.19
C GLY A 214 9.21 -11.47 16.83
N HIS A 215 9.11 -11.15 15.54
CA HIS A 215 8.24 -10.08 15.02
C HIS A 215 7.01 -10.62 14.28
N ALA A 216 6.48 -11.77 14.73
CA ALA A 216 5.28 -12.37 14.13
C ALA A 216 4.01 -11.55 14.42
N PRO A 217 3.05 -11.49 13.47
CA PRO A 217 1.80 -10.78 13.66
C PRO A 217 0.94 -11.43 14.75
N SER A 218 0.34 -10.60 15.60
CA SER A 218 -0.69 -11.02 16.56
C SER A 218 -2.04 -11.24 15.85
N PRO A 219 -3.00 -11.94 16.48
CA PRO A 219 -4.35 -12.05 15.97
C PRO A 219 -5.01 -10.69 15.73
N LEU A 220 -5.69 -10.54 14.60
CA LEU A 220 -6.32 -9.30 14.19
C LEU A 220 -7.60 -9.01 14.97
N LEU A 221 -7.81 -7.76 15.35
CA LEU A 221 -9.05 -7.24 15.93
C LEU A 221 -10.06 -6.83 14.85
N ILE A 222 -9.58 -6.47 13.68
CA ILE A 222 -10.37 -6.08 12.51
C ILE A 222 -9.83 -6.88 11.31
N PRO A 223 -10.71 -7.49 10.47
CA PRO A 223 -10.25 -8.19 9.27
C PRO A 223 -9.43 -7.30 8.35
N VAL A 224 -8.28 -7.80 7.89
CA VAL A 224 -7.42 -7.14 6.89
C VAL A 224 -7.36 -8.02 5.65
N MET A 225 -7.58 -7.43 4.47
CA MET A 225 -7.46 -8.12 3.19
C MET A 225 -6.01 -8.15 2.74
N ALA A 226 -5.50 -9.34 2.41
CA ALA A 226 -4.13 -9.52 1.94
C ALA A 226 -4.00 -9.25 0.43
N ASN A 227 -2.99 -8.50 0.03
CA ASN A 227 -2.77 -8.11 -1.38
C ASN A 227 -2.61 -9.31 -2.32
N MET A 228 -1.84 -10.31 -1.90
CA MET A 228 -1.52 -11.46 -2.76
C MET A 228 -2.69 -12.43 -2.95
N THR A 229 -3.62 -12.51 -2.01
CA THR A 229 -4.72 -13.48 -2.04
C THR A 229 -6.09 -12.86 -2.30
N ALA A 230 -6.23 -11.54 -2.10
CA ALA A 230 -7.51 -10.81 -2.06
C ALA A 230 -8.53 -11.44 -1.08
N ALA A 231 -8.03 -12.05 0.00
CA ALA A 231 -8.81 -12.69 1.05
C ALA A 231 -8.37 -12.14 2.41
N PRO A 232 -9.18 -12.28 3.47
CA PRO A 232 -8.76 -11.92 4.81
C PRO A 232 -7.47 -12.66 5.22
N TYR A 233 -6.61 -11.98 5.98
CA TYR A 233 -5.45 -12.59 6.59
C TYR A 233 -5.84 -13.84 7.40
N PRO A 234 -5.03 -14.91 7.33
CA PRO A 234 -5.29 -16.11 8.12
C PRO A 234 -5.27 -15.83 9.62
N ALA A 235 -6.12 -16.51 10.38
CA ALA A 235 -6.09 -16.46 11.85
C ALA A 235 -4.89 -17.22 12.45
N ASP A 236 -4.32 -18.18 11.74
CA ASP A 236 -3.12 -18.89 12.13
C ASP A 236 -1.89 -17.98 12.00
N PRO A 237 -1.11 -17.73 13.08
CA PRO A 237 -0.01 -16.78 13.04
C PRO A 237 1.10 -17.16 12.05
N ARG A 238 1.35 -18.45 11.83
CA ARG A 238 2.37 -18.90 10.89
C ARG A 238 1.93 -18.64 9.45
N ALA A 239 0.70 -18.98 9.12
CA ALA A 239 0.14 -18.69 7.80
C ALA A 239 0.06 -17.16 7.56
N ALA A 240 -0.27 -16.36 8.58
CA ALA A 240 -0.23 -14.90 8.48
C ALA A 240 1.18 -14.36 8.24
N SER A 241 2.19 -14.92 8.91
CA SER A 241 3.61 -14.60 8.70
C SER A 241 4.07 -14.92 7.28
N ASP A 242 3.67 -16.09 6.76
CA ASP A 242 3.99 -16.52 5.39
C ASP A 242 3.36 -15.55 4.35
N VAL A 243 2.12 -15.15 4.54
CA VAL A 243 1.44 -14.18 3.66
C VAL A 243 2.16 -12.83 3.69
N LEU A 244 2.49 -12.32 4.88
CA LEU A 244 3.16 -11.04 5.06
C LEU A 244 4.56 -11.03 4.42
N ALA A 245 5.37 -12.05 4.64
CA ALA A 245 6.72 -12.15 4.09
C ALA A 245 6.70 -12.24 2.55
N ASN A 246 5.77 -13.01 1.98
CA ASN A 246 5.66 -13.22 0.54
C ASN A 246 5.02 -12.04 -0.22
N GLN A 247 4.36 -11.12 0.47
CA GLN A 247 3.65 -9.99 -0.15
C GLN A 247 4.56 -9.17 -1.09
N VAL A 248 5.83 -8.96 -0.75
CA VAL A 248 6.75 -8.10 -1.50
C VAL A 248 7.17 -8.67 -2.87
N SER A 249 7.05 -10.00 -3.05
CA SER A 249 7.39 -10.70 -4.30
C SER A 249 6.16 -11.23 -5.05
N HIS A 250 4.96 -10.93 -4.59
CA HIS A 250 3.70 -11.38 -5.19
C HIS A 250 2.83 -10.19 -5.62
N ALA A 251 1.96 -10.45 -6.59
CA ALA A 251 1.10 -9.42 -7.16
C ALA A 251 0.09 -8.85 -6.16
N VAL A 252 -0.16 -7.54 -6.26
CA VAL A 252 -1.23 -6.83 -5.55
C VAL A 252 -2.54 -7.00 -6.35
N ARG A 253 -3.47 -7.80 -5.84
CA ARG A 253 -4.77 -8.11 -6.45
C ARG A 253 -5.82 -7.10 -6.01
N TRP A 254 -5.60 -5.81 -6.34
CA TRP A 254 -6.42 -4.73 -5.79
C TRP A 254 -7.87 -4.75 -6.27
N VAL A 255 -8.11 -5.04 -7.55
CA VAL A 255 -9.47 -5.20 -8.12
C VAL A 255 -10.24 -6.27 -7.35
N ASP A 256 -9.63 -7.44 -7.16
CA ASP A 256 -10.26 -8.55 -6.45
C ASP A 256 -10.50 -8.20 -4.97
N THR A 257 -9.55 -7.50 -4.34
CA THR A 257 -9.69 -7.01 -2.96
C THR A 257 -10.89 -6.07 -2.81
N LEU A 258 -11.08 -5.13 -3.74
CA LEU A 258 -12.22 -4.21 -3.70
C LEU A 258 -13.55 -4.94 -3.88
N HIS A 259 -13.64 -5.87 -4.83
CA HIS A 259 -14.84 -6.69 -5.01
C HIS A 259 -15.11 -7.57 -3.78
N ALA A 260 -14.09 -8.22 -3.22
CA ALA A 260 -14.25 -9.04 -2.02
C ALA A 260 -14.75 -8.24 -0.81
N LEU A 261 -14.33 -6.99 -0.65
CA LEU A 261 -14.86 -6.09 0.37
C LEU A 261 -16.33 -5.72 0.10
N GLN A 262 -16.69 -5.38 -1.14
CA GLN A 262 -18.07 -5.08 -1.51
C GLN A 262 -18.98 -6.30 -1.32
N ASP A 263 -18.53 -7.50 -1.69
CA ASP A 263 -19.27 -8.76 -1.48
C ASP A 263 -19.50 -9.08 0.02
N GLN A 264 -18.63 -8.57 0.92
CA GLN A 264 -18.80 -8.64 2.36
C GLN A 264 -19.77 -7.57 2.92
N GLY A 265 -20.40 -6.77 2.06
CA GLY A 265 -21.36 -5.73 2.43
C GLY A 265 -20.73 -4.38 2.80
N ILE A 266 -19.47 -4.13 2.43
CA ILE A 266 -18.86 -2.81 2.53
C ILE A 266 -19.44 -1.91 1.44
N ASP A 267 -20.02 -0.77 1.84
CA ASP A 267 -20.55 0.25 0.93
C ASP A 267 -19.85 1.60 1.07
N THR A 268 -18.95 1.72 2.04
CA THR A 268 -18.23 2.97 2.35
C THR A 268 -16.74 2.70 2.43
N PHE A 269 -15.97 3.38 1.59
CA PHE A 269 -14.53 3.25 1.47
C PHE A 269 -13.86 4.56 1.84
N ILE A 270 -12.94 4.54 2.79
CA ILE A 270 -12.18 5.71 3.25
C ILE A 270 -10.70 5.43 3.00
N GLU A 271 -10.11 6.12 2.02
CA GLU A 271 -8.66 6.12 1.86
C GLU A 271 -8.05 6.93 2.98
N VAL A 272 -7.26 6.29 3.84
CA VAL A 272 -6.51 6.91 4.93
C VAL A 272 -5.05 7.02 4.54
N GLY A 273 -4.49 8.22 4.67
CA GLY A 273 -3.12 8.48 4.22
C GLY A 273 -3.04 9.60 3.16
N PRO A 274 -1.84 9.87 2.63
CA PRO A 274 -1.65 10.96 1.69
C PRO A 274 -2.29 10.68 0.33
N GLY A 275 -2.85 11.73 -0.27
CA GLY A 275 -3.39 11.70 -1.64
C GLY A 275 -4.80 11.12 -1.78
N LYS A 276 -5.11 10.64 -2.99
CA LYS A 276 -6.44 10.14 -3.36
C LYS A 276 -6.38 9.04 -4.44
N THR A 277 -5.30 8.30 -4.45
CA THR A 277 -5.05 7.27 -5.48
C THR A 277 -6.02 6.11 -5.33
N LEU A 278 -6.16 5.56 -4.12
CA LEU A 278 -7.04 4.42 -3.86
C LEU A 278 -8.51 4.78 -4.03
N SER A 279 -8.91 5.98 -3.59
CA SER A 279 -10.25 6.54 -3.83
C SER A 279 -10.57 6.59 -5.32
N GLY A 280 -9.60 6.97 -6.15
CA GLY A 280 -9.72 6.94 -7.60
C GLY A 280 -9.81 5.52 -8.17
N LEU A 281 -9.14 4.53 -7.59
CA LEU A 281 -9.24 3.13 -7.97
C LEU A 281 -10.59 2.53 -7.61
N VAL A 282 -11.10 2.80 -6.41
CA VAL A 282 -12.46 2.39 -5.98
C VAL A 282 -13.50 2.88 -6.98
N LYS A 283 -13.50 4.18 -7.31
CA LYS A 283 -14.46 4.80 -8.26
C LYS A 283 -14.39 4.24 -9.68
N ARG A 284 -13.24 3.67 -10.08
CA ARG A 284 -13.08 3.02 -11.40
C ARG A 284 -13.43 1.55 -11.40
N THR A 285 -13.53 0.93 -10.22
CA THR A 285 -13.75 -0.51 -10.07
C THR A 285 -15.15 -0.84 -9.59
N LEU A 286 -15.67 -0.08 -8.63
CA LEU A 286 -16.95 -0.34 -7.98
C LEU A 286 -18.01 0.70 -8.35
N SER A 287 -19.27 0.28 -8.33
CA SER A 287 -20.46 1.14 -8.41
C SER A 287 -21.24 1.11 -7.09
N ASP A 288 -22.09 2.12 -6.89
CA ASP A 288 -23.02 2.21 -5.76
C ASP A 288 -22.33 2.19 -4.38
N VAL A 289 -21.15 2.83 -4.27
CA VAL A 289 -20.38 2.95 -3.03
C VAL A 289 -20.06 4.42 -2.71
N ARG A 290 -19.91 4.72 -1.41
CA ARG A 290 -19.41 6.01 -0.93
C ARG A 290 -17.90 5.95 -0.81
N VAL A 291 -17.21 7.02 -1.23
CA VAL A 291 -15.75 7.04 -1.27
C VAL A 291 -15.23 8.37 -0.76
N TYR A 292 -14.42 8.32 0.29
CA TYR A 292 -13.78 9.45 0.93
C TYR A 292 -12.25 9.33 0.85
N SER A 293 -11.58 10.49 0.89
CA SER A 293 -10.12 10.57 1.10
C SER A 293 -9.87 11.30 2.41
N CYS A 294 -9.00 10.75 3.24
CA CYS A 294 -8.70 11.22 4.58
C CYS A 294 -7.19 11.41 4.75
N GLU A 295 -6.73 12.59 4.37
CA GLU A 295 -5.32 13.00 4.44
C GLU A 295 -5.12 14.08 5.50
N THR A 296 -6.10 14.99 5.68
CA THR A 296 -5.97 16.20 6.49
C THR A 296 -6.92 16.20 7.68
N ALA A 297 -6.60 17.04 8.68
CA ALA A 297 -7.45 17.23 9.86
C ALA A 297 -8.86 17.73 9.49
N GLU A 298 -8.98 18.59 8.47
CA GLU A 298 -10.28 19.05 7.94
C GLU A 298 -11.08 17.87 7.39
N GLN A 299 -10.46 16.99 6.61
CA GLN A 299 -11.11 15.81 6.05
C GLN A 299 -11.53 14.80 7.15
N VAL A 300 -10.69 14.61 8.18
CA VAL A 300 -11.05 13.82 9.37
C VAL A 300 -12.33 14.36 10.00
N ALA A 301 -12.43 15.66 10.25
CA ALA A 301 -13.60 16.28 10.83
C ALA A 301 -14.84 16.10 9.94
N ALA A 302 -14.74 16.41 8.65
CA ALA A 302 -15.84 16.30 7.71
C ALA A 302 -16.39 14.87 7.57
N ILE A 303 -15.49 13.87 7.51
CA ILE A 303 -15.88 12.45 7.43
C ILE A 303 -16.58 12.00 8.73
N ALA A 304 -16.04 12.40 9.89
CA ALA A 304 -16.64 12.06 11.18
C ALA A 304 -18.05 12.68 11.32
N ASP A 305 -18.23 13.93 10.92
CA ASP A 305 -19.54 14.60 10.99
C ASP A 305 -20.56 13.96 10.04
N GLU A 306 -20.13 13.41 8.89
CA GLU A 306 -21.02 12.79 7.90
C GLU A 306 -21.40 11.35 8.28
N LEU A 307 -20.54 10.63 9.00
CA LEU A 307 -20.73 9.22 9.36
C LEU A 307 -21.24 9.02 10.80
N ALA A 308 -21.35 10.11 11.61
CA ALA A 308 -21.90 10.10 12.96
C ALA A 308 -23.47 9.82 12.99
#